data_e180384ab53ea5153806d6ef8ddb0cca
#
_entry.id   e180384ab53ea5153806d6ef8ddb0cca
#
_cell.length_a   1.000
_cell.length_b   1.000
_cell.length_c   1.000
_cell.angle_alpha   90.00
_cell.angle_beta   90.00
_cell.angle_gamma   90.00
#
_symmetry.space_group_name_H-M   'P 1'
#
loop_
_entity.id
_entity.type
_entity.pdbx_description
1 polymer ?
#
loop_
_entity_poly.entity_id
_entity_poly.type
_entity_poly.pdbx_seq_one_letter_code
_entity_poly.pdbx_strand_id
1 'polypeptide(L)'
;MFPDTAYGFVSGGDPASIPALTYEKYVRVYRRHYSADNCCITLYGKMDMAEKLAFLDEQYLSHMPKSVSRPRLTVQDEQAGVRLHIPYYTEKPEPDEAQCALAWYTGAFADRERQLGVEILLDALLGNNQSPLKAALLEEKLGADIDVGFDDSTLQPTLELVLRGATEASAGKFAAAVRNAVDGILEKGIPEELLMASLNSTEFASLERPGSIPDGVLDAIHASTGWLHTGDPALLLHTNGLFASLREKLEKGWFNELLRELFAPAPVEVIQVPALPKKEEEGRAARTDGKLVLDHPLTAADLGEGKKL
;
A
#
# COMPACT_ATOMS: atom_id res chain seq x y z
N MET A 1 10.76 -0.91 -3.07
CA MET A 1 10.15 0.42 -3.32
C MET A 1 10.62 1.47 -2.30
N PHE A 2 10.60 1.21 -0.97
CA PHE A 2 10.74 2.22 0.07
C PHE A 2 11.85 1.92 1.10
N PRO A 3 13.13 1.75 0.70
CA PRO A 3 14.20 1.35 1.63
C PRO A 3 14.52 2.39 2.70
N ASP A 4 14.32 3.70 2.41
CA ASP A 4 14.80 4.80 3.25
C ASP A 4 13.71 5.54 4.01
N THR A 5 12.45 5.09 3.90
CA THR A 5 11.29 5.72 4.52
C THR A 5 10.60 4.81 5.52
N ALA A 6 9.60 5.34 6.24
CA ALA A 6 8.81 4.57 7.18
C ALA A 6 8.07 3.37 6.54
N TYR A 7 7.78 3.44 5.25
CA TYR A 7 7.14 2.35 4.49
C TYR A 7 8.05 1.12 4.29
N GLY A 8 9.37 1.25 4.47
CA GLY A 8 10.32 0.14 4.42
C GLY A 8 10.26 -0.79 5.65
N PHE A 9 9.48 -0.43 6.66
CA PHE A 9 9.39 -1.19 7.91
C PHE A 9 8.01 -1.79 8.11
N VAL A 10 7.97 -3.02 8.63
CA VAL A 10 6.71 -3.67 9.02
C VAL A 10 6.18 -3.00 10.28
N SER A 11 4.92 -2.53 10.25
CA SER A 11 4.30 -1.80 11.37
C SER A 11 4.20 -2.62 12.66
N GLY A 12 4.07 -3.95 12.56
CA GLY A 12 4.09 -4.87 13.70
C GLY A 12 5.48 -5.09 14.31
N GLY A 13 6.53 -4.58 13.69
CA GLY A 13 7.92 -4.74 14.10
C GLY A 13 8.56 -6.05 13.65
N ASP A 14 9.86 -6.12 13.82
CA ASP A 14 10.62 -7.35 13.56
C ASP A 14 10.68 -8.21 14.83
N PRO A 15 10.17 -9.46 14.81
CA PRO A 15 10.19 -10.37 15.95
C PRO A 15 11.57 -10.57 16.56
N ALA A 16 12.64 -10.48 15.75
CA ALA A 16 14.01 -10.59 16.25
C ALA A 16 14.48 -9.34 17.01
N SER A 17 13.91 -8.19 16.70
CA SER A 17 14.28 -6.89 17.29
C SER A 17 13.43 -6.53 18.52
N ILE A 18 12.18 -7.03 18.61
CA ILE A 18 11.26 -6.74 19.72
C ILE A 18 11.86 -7.06 21.11
N PRO A 19 12.51 -8.22 21.33
CA PRO A 19 13.09 -8.54 22.63
C PRO A 19 14.22 -7.60 23.06
N ALA A 20 14.82 -6.86 22.12
CA ALA A 20 15.90 -5.89 22.39
C ALA A 20 15.39 -4.47 22.70
N LEU A 21 14.06 -4.25 22.71
CA LEU A 21 13.46 -2.97 23.07
C LEU A 21 13.65 -2.71 24.57
N THR A 22 14.14 -1.52 24.90
CA THR A 22 14.16 -1.04 26.29
C THR A 22 12.98 -0.13 26.57
N TYR A 23 12.59 -0.02 27.83
CA TYR A 23 11.51 0.88 28.26
C TYR A 23 11.77 2.34 27.82
N GLU A 24 13.00 2.81 27.92
CA GLU A 24 13.40 4.17 27.55
C GLU A 24 13.21 4.39 26.03
N LYS A 25 13.57 3.40 25.19
CA LYS A 25 13.36 3.46 23.75
C LYS A 25 11.87 3.51 23.43
N TYR A 26 11.08 2.65 24.06
CA TYR A 26 9.63 2.60 23.90
C TYR A 26 8.97 3.95 24.27
N VAL A 27 9.24 4.46 25.47
CA VAL A 27 8.66 5.74 25.95
C VAL A 27 9.09 6.93 25.08
N ARG A 28 10.33 6.93 24.59
CA ARG A 28 10.81 7.98 23.68
C ARG A 28 10.01 7.99 22.36
N VAL A 29 9.77 6.82 21.76
CA VAL A 29 8.97 6.69 20.54
C VAL A 29 7.52 7.11 20.82
N TYR A 30 6.93 6.61 21.91
CA TYR A 30 5.58 7.00 22.32
C TYR A 30 5.44 8.52 22.44
N ARG A 31 6.31 9.19 23.21
CA ARG A 31 6.26 10.64 23.41
C ARG A 31 6.49 11.46 22.15
N ARG A 32 7.20 10.88 21.17
CA ARG A 32 7.41 11.53 19.87
C ARG A 32 6.16 11.49 18.99
N HIS A 33 5.38 10.43 19.06
CA HIS A 33 4.26 10.18 18.14
C HIS A 33 2.90 10.51 18.73
N TYR A 34 2.75 10.38 20.05
CA TYR A 34 1.48 10.61 20.76
C TYR A 34 1.48 12.01 21.41
N SER A 35 1.07 13.00 20.63
CA SER A 35 1.00 14.40 21.04
C SER A 35 -0.21 15.07 20.37
N ALA A 36 -0.72 16.16 20.96
CA ALA A 36 -1.90 16.86 20.47
C ALA A 36 -1.73 17.39 19.03
N ASP A 37 -0.51 17.79 18.66
CA ASP A 37 -0.19 18.31 17.33
C ASP A 37 0.08 17.20 16.28
N ASN A 38 0.06 15.95 16.70
CA ASN A 38 0.17 14.77 15.83
C ASN A 38 -1.06 13.85 15.97
N CYS A 39 -2.22 14.43 16.21
CA CYS A 39 -3.48 13.72 16.40
C CYS A 39 -4.51 14.25 15.39
N CYS A 40 -5.21 13.36 14.72
CA CYS A 40 -6.39 13.66 13.91
C CYS A 40 -7.61 13.03 14.59
N ILE A 41 -8.60 13.86 14.92
CA ILE A 41 -9.83 13.41 15.56
C ILE A 41 -10.98 13.61 14.60
N THR A 42 -11.71 12.54 14.28
CA THR A 42 -12.89 12.59 13.44
C THR A 42 -14.15 12.35 14.28
N LEU A 43 -15.12 13.24 14.14
CA LEU A 43 -16.45 13.12 14.75
C LEU A 43 -17.51 12.98 13.66
N TYR A 44 -18.32 11.95 13.75
CA TYR A 44 -19.40 11.69 12.79
C TYR A 44 -20.69 11.32 13.49
N GLY A 45 -21.82 11.91 13.03
CA GLY A 45 -23.15 11.59 13.50
C GLY A 45 -23.91 12.80 14.03
N LYS A 46 -25.16 12.57 14.45
CA LYS A 46 -26.00 13.61 15.02
C LYS A 46 -25.65 13.84 16.51
N MET A 47 -24.90 14.90 16.78
CA MET A 47 -24.45 15.26 18.14
C MET A 47 -24.34 16.78 18.28
N ASP A 48 -24.30 17.27 19.50
CA ASP A 48 -23.89 18.64 19.77
C ASP A 48 -22.38 18.76 19.58
N MET A 49 -21.98 19.30 18.45
CA MET A 49 -20.58 19.38 18.06
C MET A 49 -19.80 20.33 18.99
N ALA A 50 -20.41 21.42 19.42
CA ALA A 50 -19.78 22.39 20.34
C ALA A 50 -19.47 21.75 21.69
N GLU A 51 -20.41 20.99 22.24
CA GLU A 51 -20.22 20.25 23.50
C GLU A 51 -19.08 19.22 23.37
N LYS A 52 -19.05 18.47 22.25
CA LYS A 52 -18.01 17.45 22.05
C LYS A 52 -16.63 18.05 21.84
N LEU A 53 -16.53 19.16 21.10
CA LEU A 53 -15.26 19.87 20.92
C LEU A 53 -14.75 20.46 22.23
N ALA A 54 -15.63 21.08 23.03
CA ALA A 54 -15.29 21.60 24.37
C ALA A 54 -14.77 20.46 25.26
N PHE A 55 -15.49 19.33 25.30
CA PHE A 55 -15.06 18.16 26.06
C PHE A 55 -13.67 17.65 25.63
N LEU A 56 -13.41 17.53 24.34
CA LEU A 56 -12.12 17.07 23.83
C LEU A 56 -10.99 18.03 24.20
N ASP A 57 -11.23 19.35 24.10
CA ASP A 57 -10.24 20.35 24.45
C ASP A 57 -9.97 20.35 25.97
N GLU A 58 -11.01 20.47 26.79
CA GLU A 58 -10.89 20.57 28.23
C GLU A 58 -10.35 19.31 28.91
N GLN A 59 -10.73 18.13 28.43
CA GLN A 59 -10.37 16.86 29.06
C GLN A 59 -9.07 16.26 28.54
N TYR A 60 -8.68 16.57 27.32
CA TYR A 60 -7.54 15.91 26.66
C TYR A 60 -6.55 16.88 26.03
N LEU A 61 -6.94 17.65 25.02
CA LEU A 61 -6.01 18.38 24.17
C LEU A 61 -5.22 19.46 24.91
N SER A 62 -5.89 20.20 25.80
CA SER A 62 -5.25 21.24 26.63
C SER A 62 -4.21 20.67 27.59
N HIS A 63 -4.28 19.40 27.92
CA HIS A 63 -3.37 18.72 28.84
C HIS A 63 -2.29 17.89 28.16
N MET A 64 -2.43 17.65 26.86
CA MET A 64 -1.44 16.86 26.09
C MET A 64 -0.20 17.71 25.78
N PRO A 65 0.99 17.12 25.91
CA PRO A 65 2.22 17.81 25.51
C PRO A 65 2.22 18.07 24.01
N LYS A 66 2.84 19.17 23.59
CA LYS A 66 3.20 19.37 22.18
C LYS A 66 4.44 18.55 21.86
N SER A 67 4.48 17.99 20.66
CA SER A 67 5.66 17.29 20.17
C SER A 67 6.83 18.25 19.97
N VAL A 68 8.02 17.83 20.35
CA VAL A 68 9.26 18.56 20.07
C VAL A 68 9.60 18.50 18.56
N SER A 69 9.17 17.43 17.89
CA SER A 69 9.43 17.18 16.48
C SER A 69 8.35 16.26 15.93
N ARG A 70 7.35 16.83 15.25
CA ARG A 70 6.31 16.04 14.58
C ARG A 70 6.94 15.17 13.48
N PRO A 71 6.77 13.84 13.53
CA PRO A 71 7.19 12.97 12.45
C PRO A 71 6.45 13.36 11.17
N ARG A 72 7.17 13.37 10.05
CA ARG A 72 6.57 13.58 8.73
C ARG A 72 6.93 12.41 7.84
N LEU A 73 5.99 12.03 7.00
CA LEU A 73 6.28 11.11 5.90
C LEU A 73 7.17 11.83 4.89
N THR A 74 8.14 11.11 4.36
CA THR A 74 9.08 11.62 3.37
C THR A 74 8.93 10.86 2.08
N VAL A 75 9.11 11.54 0.97
CA VAL A 75 9.17 10.94 -0.35
C VAL A 75 10.44 10.10 -0.46
N GLN A 76 10.33 8.92 -1.03
CA GLN A 76 11.44 8.05 -1.38
C GLN A 76 12.00 8.47 -2.73
N ASP A 77 13.32 8.51 -2.87
CA ASP A 77 13.94 8.61 -4.18
C ASP A 77 13.58 7.38 -5.02
N GLU A 78 13.17 7.61 -6.26
CA GLU A 78 12.71 6.52 -7.12
C GLU A 78 13.76 5.44 -7.31
N GLN A 79 13.35 4.19 -7.10
CA GLN A 79 14.20 3.00 -7.18
C GLN A 79 14.15 2.34 -8.58
N ALA A 80 13.96 3.13 -9.64
CA ALA A 80 13.82 2.60 -11.00
C ALA A 80 15.00 1.70 -11.40
N GLY A 81 14.68 0.52 -11.94
CA GLY A 81 15.66 -0.45 -12.42
C GLY A 81 16.42 -1.23 -11.35
N VAL A 82 16.07 -1.08 -10.06
CA VAL A 82 16.61 -1.92 -8.99
C VAL A 82 16.15 -3.36 -9.20
N ARG A 83 17.10 -4.30 -9.13
CA ARG A 83 16.84 -5.74 -9.27
C ARG A 83 17.33 -6.47 -8.03
N LEU A 84 16.44 -7.26 -7.44
CA LEU A 84 16.73 -8.10 -6.28
C LEU A 84 16.45 -9.56 -6.64
N HIS A 85 17.32 -10.43 -6.20
CA HIS A 85 17.15 -11.87 -6.29
C HIS A 85 17.30 -12.44 -4.88
N ILE A 86 16.20 -12.91 -4.29
CA ILE A 86 16.14 -13.30 -2.90
C ILE A 86 15.54 -14.71 -2.74
N PRO A 87 16.07 -15.54 -1.84
CA PRO A 87 15.42 -16.79 -1.50
C PRO A 87 14.20 -16.54 -0.62
N TYR A 88 13.14 -17.32 -0.79
CA TYR A 88 12.16 -17.55 0.25
C TYR A 88 12.26 -19.01 0.74
N TYR A 89 12.12 -19.21 2.04
CA TYR A 89 12.43 -20.51 2.62
C TYR A 89 11.15 -21.35 2.79
N THR A 90 11.22 -22.57 2.28
CA THR A 90 10.14 -23.56 2.35
C THR A 90 10.72 -24.95 2.65
N GLU A 91 9.95 -25.84 3.27
CA GLU A 91 10.38 -27.21 3.58
C GLU A 91 10.59 -28.05 2.33
N LYS A 92 9.86 -27.75 1.24
CA LYS A 92 9.92 -28.48 -0.03
C LYS A 92 9.96 -27.48 -1.17
N PRO A 93 11.16 -27.00 -1.55
CA PRO A 93 11.29 -26.09 -2.68
C PRO A 93 11.02 -26.81 -4.00
N GLU A 94 10.04 -26.35 -4.76
CA GLU A 94 9.75 -26.84 -6.11
C GLU A 94 10.26 -25.84 -7.16
N PRO A 95 10.81 -26.30 -8.31
CA PRO A 95 11.43 -25.41 -9.30
C PRO A 95 10.47 -24.42 -9.97
N ASP A 96 9.17 -24.70 -9.97
CA ASP A 96 8.08 -23.92 -10.57
C ASP A 96 7.32 -23.06 -9.55
N GLU A 97 7.87 -22.89 -8.37
CA GLU A 97 7.33 -22.01 -7.34
C GLU A 97 8.03 -20.64 -7.25
N ALA A 98 8.93 -20.33 -8.19
CA ALA A 98 9.53 -19.00 -8.24
C ALA A 98 8.45 -17.94 -8.56
N GLN A 99 8.68 -16.71 -8.05
CA GLN A 99 7.83 -15.56 -8.28
C GLN A 99 8.66 -14.38 -8.77
N CYS A 100 8.04 -13.51 -9.57
CA CYS A 100 8.65 -12.24 -9.97
C CYS A 100 7.67 -11.11 -9.74
N ALA A 101 8.02 -10.18 -8.85
CA ALA A 101 7.29 -8.94 -8.65
C ALA A 101 7.95 -7.80 -9.42
N LEU A 102 7.15 -7.07 -10.18
CA LEU A 102 7.53 -5.83 -10.86
C LEU A 102 6.72 -4.69 -10.27
N ALA A 103 7.36 -3.63 -9.85
CA ALA A 103 6.66 -2.50 -9.23
C ALA A 103 7.10 -1.15 -9.80
N TRP A 104 6.12 -0.24 -9.90
CA TRP A 104 6.28 1.14 -10.37
C TRP A 104 5.64 2.12 -9.42
N TYR A 105 6.19 3.34 -9.32
CA TYR A 105 5.48 4.47 -8.72
C TYR A 105 4.48 5.03 -9.72
N THR A 106 3.27 5.34 -9.27
CA THR A 106 2.20 5.85 -10.14
C THR A 106 2.09 7.38 -10.11
N GLY A 107 2.85 8.03 -9.25
CA GLY A 107 2.87 9.47 -9.07
C GLY A 107 2.75 9.89 -7.61
N ALA A 108 2.17 11.05 -7.36
CA ALA A 108 1.96 11.58 -6.02
C ALA A 108 0.56 11.22 -5.48
N PHE A 109 0.46 10.92 -4.18
CA PHE A 109 -0.82 10.71 -3.51
C PHE A 109 -1.82 11.87 -3.72
N ALA A 110 -1.33 13.10 -3.69
CA ALA A 110 -2.18 14.29 -3.83
C ALA A 110 -2.83 14.44 -5.22
N ASP A 111 -2.26 13.82 -6.26
CA ASP A 111 -2.84 13.84 -7.61
C ASP A 111 -3.95 12.78 -7.74
N ARG A 112 -5.09 13.05 -7.10
CA ARG A 112 -6.22 12.12 -7.04
C ARG A 112 -6.82 11.80 -8.40
N GLU A 113 -6.79 12.76 -9.33
CA GLU A 113 -7.27 12.52 -10.68
C GLU A 113 -6.41 11.50 -11.43
N ARG A 114 -5.09 11.63 -11.30
CA ARG A 114 -4.15 10.67 -11.87
C ARG A 114 -4.31 9.28 -11.22
N GLN A 115 -4.41 9.21 -9.88
CA GLN A 115 -4.55 7.93 -9.19
C GLN A 115 -5.86 7.22 -9.57
N LEU A 116 -6.97 7.93 -9.64
CA LEU A 116 -8.23 7.38 -10.13
C LEU A 116 -8.13 6.94 -11.60
N GLY A 117 -7.44 7.71 -12.43
CA GLY A 117 -7.16 7.32 -13.81
C GLY A 117 -6.31 6.05 -13.92
N VAL A 118 -5.32 5.87 -13.04
CA VAL A 118 -4.53 4.63 -12.95
C VAL A 118 -5.42 3.45 -12.55
N GLU A 119 -6.27 3.60 -11.54
CA GLU A 119 -7.22 2.57 -11.10
C GLU A 119 -8.11 2.10 -12.27
N ILE A 120 -8.73 3.04 -12.99
CA ILE A 120 -9.58 2.75 -14.16
C ILE A 120 -8.77 2.05 -15.27
N LEU A 121 -7.55 2.52 -15.54
CA LEU A 121 -6.67 1.93 -16.55
C LEU A 121 -6.30 0.48 -16.19
N LEU A 122 -5.96 0.23 -14.94
CA LEU A 122 -5.58 -1.11 -14.46
C LEU A 122 -6.77 -2.06 -14.47
N ASP A 123 -7.96 -1.63 -14.06
CA ASP A 123 -9.17 -2.44 -14.16
C ASP A 123 -9.47 -2.79 -15.63
N ALA A 124 -9.41 -1.83 -16.53
CA ALA A 124 -9.62 -2.05 -17.96
C ALA A 124 -8.62 -3.06 -18.56
N LEU A 125 -7.34 -2.95 -18.23
CA LEU A 125 -6.27 -3.72 -18.88
C LEU A 125 -5.91 -5.02 -18.15
N LEU A 126 -6.17 -5.13 -16.86
CA LEU A 126 -5.68 -6.19 -15.98
C LEU A 126 -6.77 -6.76 -15.05
N GLY A 127 -7.99 -6.21 -15.03
CA GLY A 127 -9.05 -6.54 -14.07
C GLY A 127 -9.52 -8.00 -14.09
N ASN A 128 -9.36 -8.70 -15.23
CA ASN A 128 -9.67 -10.12 -15.35
C ASN A 128 -8.80 -10.79 -16.42
N ASN A 129 -8.88 -12.14 -16.53
CA ASN A 129 -8.04 -12.93 -17.44
C ASN A 129 -8.30 -12.66 -18.94
N GLN A 130 -9.38 -11.98 -19.30
CA GLN A 130 -9.68 -11.58 -20.69
C GLN A 130 -9.28 -10.12 -20.96
N SER A 131 -8.91 -9.37 -19.93
CA SER A 131 -8.41 -8.00 -20.08
C SER A 131 -7.12 -7.99 -20.92
N PRO A 132 -6.96 -7.01 -21.84
CA PRO A 132 -5.97 -7.11 -22.92
C PRO A 132 -4.53 -7.36 -22.46
N LEU A 133 -4.07 -6.66 -21.43
CA LEU A 133 -2.71 -6.80 -20.93
C LEU A 133 -2.55 -8.13 -20.18
N LYS A 134 -3.50 -8.48 -19.31
CA LYS A 134 -3.45 -9.75 -18.58
C LYS A 134 -3.51 -10.95 -19.52
N ALA A 135 -4.40 -10.93 -20.51
CA ALA A 135 -4.52 -11.99 -21.51
C ALA A 135 -3.20 -12.18 -22.29
N ALA A 136 -2.62 -11.07 -22.80
CA ALA A 136 -1.34 -11.13 -23.51
C ALA A 136 -0.21 -11.72 -22.66
N LEU A 137 -0.14 -11.36 -21.38
CA LEU A 137 0.87 -11.88 -20.47
C LEU A 137 0.66 -13.36 -20.11
N LEU A 138 -0.59 -13.81 -19.99
CA LEU A 138 -0.91 -15.23 -19.75
C LEU A 138 -0.59 -16.12 -20.97
N GLU A 139 -0.75 -15.58 -22.19
CA GLU A 139 -0.37 -16.28 -23.44
C GLU A 139 1.12 -16.60 -23.53
N GLU A 140 1.99 -15.79 -22.88
CA GLU A 140 3.44 -16.05 -22.79
C GLU A 140 3.79 -17.30 -21.98
N LYS A 141 2.88 -17.81 -21.14
CA LYS A 141 3.05 -19.03 -20.32
C LYS A 141 4.31 -19.01 -19.46
N LEU A 142 4.67 -17.86 -18.92
CA LEU A 142 5.84 -17.71 -18.05
C LEU A 142 5.60 -18.25 -16.63
N GLY A 143 4.36 -18.31 -16.19
CA GLY A 143 3.94 -18.81 -14.89
C GLY A 143 2.48 -19.26 -14.89
N ALA A 144 1.95 -19.55 -13.71
CA ALA A 144 0.59 -20.05 -13.54
C ALA A 144 -0.46 -18.92 -13.55
N ASP A 145 -0.16 -17.77 -12.94
CA ASP A 145 -1.06 -16.60 -12.87
C ASP A 145 -0.27 -15.31 -12.64
N ILE A 146 -0.97 -14.19 -12.80
CA ILE A 146 -0.45 -12.84 -12.57
C ILE A 146 -1.42 -12.09 -11.64
N ASP A 147 -0.91 -11.74 -10.46
CA ASP A 147 -1.63 -10.85 -9.54
C ASP A 147 -1.32 -9.39 -9.87
N VAL A 148 -2.30 -8.55 -9.65
CA VAL A 148 -2.20 -7.09 -9.83
C VAL A 148 -2.48 -6.43 -8.50
N GLY A 149 -1.56 -5.60 -8.04
CA GLY A 149 -1.71 -4.77 -6.85
C GLY A 149 -1.64 -3.29 -7.21
N PHE A 150 -2.56 -2.51 -6.69
CA PHE A 150 -2.50 -1.06 -6.73
C PHE A 150 -2.70 -0.52 -5.32
N ASP A 151 -1.68 0.13 -4.78
CA ASP A 151 -1.73 0.76 -3.45
C ASP A 151 -1.66 2.28 -3.61
N ASP A 152 -2.81 2.92 -3.50
CA ASP A 152 -2.96 4.37 -3.52
C ASP A 152 -3.04 4.99 -2.10
N SER A 153 -2.80 4.19 -1.07
CA SER A 153 -2.86 4.61 0.33
C SER A 153 -1.54 5.17 0.87
N THR A 154 -0.48 5.10 0.10
CA THR A 154 0.86 5.61 0.46
C THR A 154 1.13 6.99 -0.14
N LEU A 155 2.11 7.71 0.43
CA LEU A 155 2.52 9.05 -0.07
C LEU A 155 2.94 9.03 -1.55
N GLN A 156 3.53 7.92 -1.98
CA GLN A 156 3.84 7.61 -3.38
C GLN A 156 3.13 6.30 -3.74
N PRO A 157 1.95 6.37 -4.34
CA PRO A 157 1.21 5.20 -4.75
C PRO A 157 1.99 4.29 -5.70
N THR A 158 1.72 2.99 -5.65
CA THR A 158 2.47 1.98 -6.39
C THR A 158 1.56 1.02 -7.13
N LEU A 159 2.01 0.61 -8.31
CA LEU A 159 1.50 -0.51 -9.07
C LEU A 159 2.46 -1.69 -8.90
N GLU A 160 1.92 -2.88 -8.70
CA GLU A 160 2.66 -4.13 -8.63
C GLU A 160 2.04 -5.18 -9.55
N LEU A 161 2.88 -5.90 -10.32
CA LEU A 161 2.52 -7.09 -11.07
C LEU A 161 3.34 -8.26 -10.54
N VAL A 162 2.67 -9.32 -10.07
CA VAL A 162 3.34 -10.50 -9.51
C VAL A 162 3.05 -11.74 -10.35
N LEU A 163 4.06 -12.22 -11.05
CA LEU A 163 4.04 -13.53 -11.72
C LEU A 163 4.22 -14.62 -10.68
N ARG A 164 3.28 -15.56 -10.61
CA ARG A 164 3.31 -16.71 -9.70
C ARG A 164 3.47 -18.04 -10.44
N GLY A 165 4.01 -19.02 -9.74
CA GLY A 165 4.14 -20.38 -10.29
C GLY A 165 5.03 -20.41 -11.52
N ALA A 166 6.18 -19.77 -11.46
CA ALA A 166 7.15 -19.67 -12.53
C ALA A 166 8.41 -20.46 -12.19
N THR A 167 9.17 -20.85 -13.22
CA THR A 167 10.57 -21.21 -13.02
C THR A 167 11.42 -19.96 -12.89
N GLU A 168 12.58 -20.04 -12.25
CA GLU A 168 13.51 -18.91 -12.14
C GLU A 168 13.85 -18.30 -13.52
N ALA A 169 14.06 -19.15 -14.52
CA ALA A 169 14.35 -18.74 -15.89
C ALA A 169 13.18 -18.02 -16.56
N SER A 170 11.92 -18.39 -16.25
CA SER A 170 10.72 -17.73 -16.74
C SER A 170 10.48 -16.41 -16.01
N ALA A 171 10.70 -16.40 -14.71
CA ALA A 171 10.62 -15.19 -13.88
C ALA A 171 11.53 -14.08 -14.41
N GLY A 172 12.76 -14.40 -14.80
CA GLY A 172 13.71 -13.45 -15.42
C GLY A 172 13.30 -12.87 -16.78
N LYS A 173 12.25 -13.40 -17.41
CA LYS A 173 11.71 -12.88 -18.68
C LYS A 173 10.49 -11.98 -18.49
N PHE A 174 9.93 -11.93 -17.30
CA PHE A 174 8.64 -11.27 -17.05
C PHE A 174 8.66 -9.77 -17.34
N ALA A 175 9.70 -9.05 -16.94
CA ALA A 175 9.82 -7.62 -17.22
C ALA A 175 9.82 -7.30 -18.72
N ALA A 176 10.49 -8.13 -19.54
CA ALA A 176 10.48 -7.98 -20.98
C ALA A 176 9.10 -8.31 -21.60
N ALA A 177 8.42 -9.34 -21.08
CA ALA A 177 7.07 -9.69 -21.52
C ALA A 177 6.07 -8.56 -21.25
N VAL A 178 6.12 -7.96 -20.05
CA VAL A 178 5.27 -6.81 -19.70
C VAL A 178 5.53 -5.64 -20.66
N ARG A 179 6.78 -5.29 -20.91
CA ARG A 179 7.13 -4.22 -21.84
C ARG A 179 6.57 -4.46 -23.24
N ASN A 180 6.82 -5.64 -23.81
CA ASN A 180 6.33 -6.01 -25.13
C ASN A 180 4.80 -5.98 -25.23
N ALA A 181 4.10 -6.46 -24.21
CA ALA A 181 2.64 -6.45 -24.15
C ALA A 181 2.08 -5.00 -24.08
N VAL A 182 2.70 -4.15 -23.27
CA VAL A 182 2.34 -2.72 -23.17
C VAL A 182 2.59 -2.01 -24.51
N ASP A 183 3.75 -2.22 -25.15
CA ASP A 183 4.06 -1.64 -26.46
C ASP A 183 3.04 -2.09 -27.52
N GLY A 184 2.66 -3.38 -27.54
CA GLY A 184 1.64 -3.90 -28.44
C GLY A 184 0.23 -3.33 -28.21
N ILE A 185 -0.12 -2.94 -26.98
CA ILE A 185 -1.36 -2.23 -26.67
C ILE A 185 -1.27 -0.78 -27.15
N LEU A 186 -0.14 -0.10 -26.90
CA LEU A 186 0.06 1.29 -27.34
C LEU A 186 0.05 1.45 -28.85
N GLU A 187 0.53 0.46 -29.61
CA GLU A 187 0.46 0.45 -31.07
C GLU A 187 -0.98 0.36 -31.61
N LYS A 188 -1.84 -0.40 -30.93
CA LYS A 188 -3.25 -0.61 -31.32
C LYS A 188 -4.19 0.45 -30.74
N GLY A 189 -3.79 1.12 -29.68
CA GLY A 189 -4.63 1.94 -28.81
C GLY A 189 -5.50 1.11 -27.87
N ILE A 190 -5.86 1.69 -26.73
CA ILE A 190 -6.78 1.05 -25.78
C ILE A 190 -8.22 1.27 -26.30
N PRO A 191 -9.07 0.23 -26.40
CA PRO A 191 -10.46 0.41 -26.81
C PRO A 191 -11.22 1.33 -25.86
N GLU A 192 -11.84 2.39 -26.40
CA GLU A 192 -12.61 3.37 -25.60
C GLU A 192 -13.74 2.73 -24.81
N GLU A 193 -14.42 1.75 -25.40
CA GLU A 193 -15.54 1.03 -24.76
C GLU A 193 -15.08 0.33 -23.46
N LEU A 194 -13.86 -0.21 -23.45
CA LEU A 194 -13.31 -0.89 -22.31
C LEU A 194 -12.97 0.10 -21.18
N LEU A 195 -12.36 1.23 -21.52
CA LEU A 195 -12.09 2.31 -20.57
C LEU A 195 -13.38 2.93 -20.03
N MET A 196 -14.37 3.13 -20.87
CA MET A 196 -15.68 3.67 -20.47
C MET A 196 -16.42 2.70 -19.53
N ALA A 197 -16.34 1.40 -19.80
CA ALA A 197 -16.95 0.38 -18.94
C ALA A 197 -16.30 0.39 -17.54
N SER A 198 -14.97 0.41 -17.49
CA SER A 198 -14.22 0.47 -16.23
C SER A 198 -14.49 1.78 -15.47
N LEU A 199 -14.49 2.93 -16.16
CA LEU A 199 -14.81 4.23 -15.58
C LEU A 199 -16.21 4.25 -14.96
N ASN A 200 -17.22 3.74 -15.69
CA ASN A 200 -18.60 3.68 -15.19
C ASN A 200 -18.73 2.73 -13.98
N SER A 201 -18.02 1.60 -14.01
CA SER A 201 -18.00 0.64 -12.89
C SER A 201 -17.38 1.26 -11.64
N THR A 202 -16.24 1.94 -11.78
CA THR A 202 -15.53 2.61 -10.68
C THR A 202 -16.37 3.77 -10.10
N GLU A 203 -17.01 4.58 -10.97
CA GLU A 203 -17.91 5.64 -10.51
C GLU A 203 -19.10 5.08 -9.75
N PHE A 204 -19.72 4.02 -10.26
CA PHE A 204 -20.83 3.36 -9.58
C PHE A 204 -20.41 2.81 -8.22
N ALA A 205 -19.27 2.11 -8.15
CA ALA A 205 -18.73 1.60 -6.90
C ALA A 205 -18.41 2.70 -5.89
N SER A 206 -17.99 3.88 -6.35
CA SER A 206 -17.74 5.04 -5.47
C SER A 206 -19.01 5.63 -4.86
N LEU A 207 -20.14 5.47 -5.53
CA LEU A 207 -21.46 5.92 -5.06
C LEU A 207 -22.15 4.89 -4.16
N GLU A 208 -21.94 3.61 -4.43
CA GLU A 208 -22.45 2.51 -3.61
C GLU A 208 -21.48 2.20 -2.45
N ARG A 209 -21.79 2.73 -1.29
CA ARG A 209 -20.99 2.43 -0.10
C ARG A 209 -21.21 0.99 0.34
N PRO A 210 -20.13 0.24 0.65
CA PRO A 210 -20.25 -1.12 1.13
C PRO A 210 -21.00 -1.14 2.46
N GLY A 211 -22.18 -1.77 2.51
CA GLY A 211 -23.03 -1.84 3.71
C GLY A 211 -22.41 -2.54 4.92
N SER A 212 -21.22 -3.14 4.77
CA SER A 212 -20.47 -3.80 5.83
C SER A 212 -19.67 -2.83 6.73
N ILE A 213 -19.40 -1.61 6.25
CA ILE A 213 -18.67 -0.58 7.02
C ILE A 213 -19.59 0.64 7.17
N PRO A 214 -19.82 1.14 8.41
CA PRO A 214 -20.60 2.36 8.60
C PRO A 214 -19.97 3.55 7.86
N ASP A 215 -20.78 4.36 7.20
CA ASP A 215 -20.34 5.52 6.41
C ASP A 215 -19.37 6.44 7.16
N GLY A 216 -19.68 6.74 8.43
CA GLY A 216 -18.81 7.58 9.23
C GLY A 216 -17.44 7.02 9.52
N VAL A 217 -17.31 5.69 9.54
CA VAL A 217 -16.00 5.02 9.69
C VAL A 217 -15.22 5.15 8.38
N LEU A 218 -15.85 4.94 7.25
CA LEU A 218 -15.22 5.12 5.94
C LEU A 218 -14.78 6.57 5.71
N ASP A 219 -15.66 7.53 6.02
CA ASP A 219 -15.33 8.96 5.93
C ASP A 219 -14.17 9.32 6.87
N ALA A 220 -14.12 8.73 8.07
CA ALA A 220 -13.02 8.94 9.01
C ALA A 220 -11.69 8.39 8.50
N ILE A 221 -11.70 7.23 7.84
CA ILE A 221 -10.51 6.64 7.20
C ILE A 221 -10.03 7.58 6.08
N HIS A 222 -10.91 8.00 5.18
CA HIS A 222 -10.56 8.91 4.09
C HIS A 222 -10.02 10.25 4.61
N ALA A 223 -10.69 10.85 5.59
CA ALA A 223 -10.24 12.11 6.19
C ALA A 223 -8.86 11.96 6.87
N SER A 224 -8.65 10.87 7.60
CA SER A 224 -7.37 10.60 8.26
C SER A 224 -6.25 10.36 7.26
N THR A 225 -6.51 9.64 6.16
CA THR A 225 -5.54 9.37 5.10
C THR A 225 -5.17 10.66 4.35
N GLY A 226 -6.15 11.47 3.97
CA GLY A 226 -5.92 12.79 3.36
C GLY A 226 -5.07 13.70 4.25
N TRP A 227 -5.45 13.81 5.54
CA TRP A 227 -4.71 14.58 6.52
C TRP A 227 -3.29 14.08 6.74
N LEU A 228 -3.08 12.78 6.82
CA LEU A 228 -1.78 12.16 7.06
C LEU A 228 -0.77 12.54 5.96
N HIS A 229 -1.19 12.45 4.70
CA HIS A 229 -0.31 12.61 3.54
C HIS A 229 -0.16 14.06 3.08
N THR A 230 -1.22 14.88 3.21
CA THR A 230 -1.23 16.25 2.65
C THR A 230 -1.53 17.34 3.68
N GLY A 231 -2.07 16.98 4.83
CA GLY A 231 -2.63 17.91 5.81
C GLY A 231 -4.07 18.33 5.51
N ASP A 232 -4.65 17.90 4.38
CA ASP A 232 -6.03 18.17 3.99
C ASP A 232 -6.94 16.95 4.25
N PRO A 233 -7.80 16.99 5.29
CA PRO A 233 -8.72 15.89 5.57
C PRO A 233 -9.87 15.78 4.55
N ALA A 234 -10.10 16.80 3.72
CA ALA A 234 -11.17 16.82 2.74
C ALA A 234 -10.77 16.23 1.37
N LEU A 235 -9.48 16.02 1.13
CA LEU A 235 -8.94 15.61 -0.18
C LEU A 235 -9.64 14.37 -0.77
N LEU A 236 -9.86 13.35 0.04
CA LEU A 236 -10.50 12.10 -0.41
C LEU A 236 -12.03 12.10 -0.28
N LEU A 237 -12.62 13.16 0.29
CA LEU A 237 -14.06 13.29 0.43
C LEU A 237 -14.71 14.01 -0.77
N HIS A 238 -13.93 14.66 -1.63
CA HIS A 238 -14.39 15.46 -2.75
C HIS A 238 -13.98 14.82 -4.09
N THR A 239 -14.77 13.85 -4.55
CA THR A 239 -14.51 13.12 -5.81
C THR A 239 -15.42 13.53 -6.96
N ASN A 240 -16.45 14.34 -6.71
CA ASN A 240 -17.56 14.61 -7.63
C ASN A 240 -17.18 15.19 -9.02
N GLY A 241 -16.04 15.85 -9.15
CA GLY A 241 -15.57 16.40 -10.43
C GLY A 241 -14.61 15.50 -11.21
N LEU A 242 -14.03 14.50 -10.56
CA LEU A 242 -12.95 13.70 -11.14
C LEU A 242 -13.43 12.80 -12.28
N PHE A 243 -14.56 12.15 -12.12
CA PHE A 243 -15.12 11.27 -13.16
C PHE A 243 -15.54 12.04 -14.44
N ALA A 244 -16.09 13.24 -14.28
CA ALA A 244 -16.42 14.10 -15.43
C ALA A 244 -15.15 14.52 -16.19
N SER A 245 -14.12 14.93 -15.48
CA SER A 245 -12.81 15.27 -16.06
C SER A 245 -12.16 14.06 -16.74
N LEU A 246 -12.22 12.87 -16.13
CA LEU A 246 -11.66 11.66 -16.73
C LEU A 246 -12.41 11.20 -17.99
N ARG A 247 -13.73 11.46 -18.12
CA ARG A 247 -14.46 11.25 -19.37
C ARG A 247 -13.95 12.15 -20.49
N GLU A 248 -13.76 13.44 -20.22
CA GLU A 248 -13.18 14.34 -21.20
C GLU A 248 -11.74 13.95 -21.60
N LYS A 249 -10.95 13.47 -20.65
CA LYS A 249 -9.59 12.97 -20.88
C LYS A 249 -9.59 11.69 -21.70
N LEU A 250 -10.58 10.81 -21.51
CA LEU A 250 -10.74 9.59 -22.29
C LEU A 250 -10.95 9.93 -23.78
N GLU A 251 -11.86 10.87 -24.12
CA GLU A 251 -12.11 11.34 -25.48
C GLU A 251 -10.85 11.96 -26.13
N LYS A 252 -9.94 12.50 -25.33
CA LYS A 252 -8.68 13.11 -25.79
C LYS A 252 -7.50 12.13 -25.88
N GLY A 253 -7.74 10.83 -25.60
CA GLY A 253 -6.70 9.80 -25.68
C GLY A 253 -5.69 9.80 -24.52
N TRP A 254 -5.96 10.53 -23.44
CA TRP A 254 -5.06 10.66 -22.29
C TRP A 254 -4.69 9.32 -21.64
N PHE A 255 -5.54 8.33 -21.66
CA PHE A 255 -5.25 7.00 -21.07
C PHE A 255 -4.13 6.26 -21.80
N ASN A 256 -3.96 6.48 -23.11
CA ASN A 256 -2.80 5.94 -23.84
C ASN A 256 -1.49 6.62 -23.39
N GLU A 257 -1.52 7.92 -23.11
CA GLU A 257 -0.37 8.65 -22.58
C GLU A 257 -0.07 8.19 -21.15
N LEU A 258 -1.08 8.03 -20.32
CA LEU A 258 -0.96 7.51 -18.96
C LEU A 258 -0.33 6.11 -18.95
N LEU A 259 -0.77 5.19 -19.83
CA LEU A 259 -0.18 3.85 -19.96
C LEU A 259 1.31 3.94 -20.33
N ARG A 260 1.64 4.79 -21.29
CA ARG A 260 3.05 4.99 -21.70
C ARG A 260 3.90 5.54 -20.57
N GLU A 261 3.45 6.57 -19.87
CA GLU A 261 4.17 7.19 -18.75
C GLU A 261 4.36 6.20 -17.59
N LEU A 262 3.32 5.43 -17.26
CA LEU A 262 3.32 4.51 -16.13
C LEU A 262 4.38 3.39 -16.30
N PHE A 263 4.52 2.86 -17.52
CA PHE A 263 5.43 1.75 -17.80
C PHE A 263 6.76 2.19 -18.47
N ALA A 264 6.98 3.49 -18.73
CA ALA A 264 8.24 3.99 -19.28
C ALA A 264 9.44 3.79 -18.35
N PRO A 265 9.35 4.03 -17.02
CA PRO A 265 10.46 3.74 -16.12
C PRO A 265 10.72 2.23 -16.03
N ALA A 266 11.98 1.85 -15.85
CA ALA A 266 12.29 0.47 -15.51
C ALA A 266 11.69 0.12 -14.14
N PRO A 267 11.01 -1.05 -13.98
CA PRO A 267 10.43 -1.43 -12.70
C PRO A 267 11.51 -1.72 -11.65
N VAL A 268 11.10 -1.65 -10.39
CA VAL A 268 11.77 -2.44 -9.35
C VAL A 268 11.40 -3.89 -9.59
N GLU A 269 12.39 -4.75 -9.74
CA GLU A 269 12.22 -6.19 -10.03
C GLU A 269 12.70 -7.02 -8.85
N VAL A 270 11.84 -7.89 -8.33
CA VAL A 270 12.19 -8.81 -7.25
C VAL A 270 11.87 -10.23 -7.69
N ILE A 271 12.90 -11.03 -7.88
CA ILE A 271 12.76 -12.47 -8.14
C ILE A 271 12.95 -13.21 -6.82
N GLN A 272 11.93 -13.95 -6.44
CA GLN A 272 11.94 -14.83 -5.26
C GLN A 272 12.02 -16.28 -5.73
N VAL A 273 13.02 -17.01 -5.21
CA VAL A 273 13.20 -18.43 -5.52
C VAL A 273 13.03 -19.27 -4.27
N PRO A 274 12.36 -20.45 -4.38
CA PRO A 274 12.20 -21.34 -3.25
C PRO A 274 13.55 -21.93 -2.85
N ALA A 275 13.84 -21.98 -1.56
CA ALA A 275 15.06 -22.52 -1.01
C ALA A 275 14.81 -23.26 0.31
N LEU A 276 15.68 -24.20 0.66
CA LEU A 276 15.63 -24.83 1.98
C LEU A 276 16.10 -23.84 3.06
N PRO A 277 15.47 -23.86 4.25
CA PRO A 277 15.91 -23.04 5.38
C PRO A 277 17.38 -23.30 5.72
N LYS A 278 18.13 -22.23 5.98
CA LYS A 278 19.48 -22.37 6.56
C LYS A 278 19.35 -22.78 8.03
N LYS A 279 20.24 -23.63 8.54
CA LYS A 279 20.22 -24.12 9.94
C LYS A 279 20.12 -23.02 10.99
N GLU A 280 20.64 -21.83 10.73
CA GLU A 280 20.51 -20.67 11.63
C GLU A 280 19.09 -20.06 11.66
N GLU A 281 18.31 -20.26 10.60
CA GLU A 281 16.92 -19.77 10.51
C GLU A 281 15.91 -20.79 11.01
N GLU A 282 16.25 -22.10 11.02
CA GLU A 282 15.46 -23.12 11.73
C GLU A 282 15.33 -22.79 13.23
N GLY A 283 16.41 -22.24 13.83
CA GLY A 283 16.37 -21.74 15.21
C GLY A 283 15.48 -20.50 15.42
N ARG A 284 15.24 -19.69 14.37
CA ARG A 284 14.32 -18.55 14.39
C ARG A 284 12.87 -18.97 14.21
N ALA A 285 12.58 -19.87 13.28
CA ALA A 285 11.24 -20.43 13.08
C ALA A 285 10.76 -21.23 14.29
N ALA A 286 11.62 -22.00 14.93
CA ALA A 286 11.31 -22.75 16.14
C ALA A 286 11.02 -21.86 17.37
N ARG A 287 11.46 -20.60 17.39
CA ARG A 287 11.12 -19.63 18.43
C ARG A 287 9.77 -18.94 18.24
N THR A 288 9.13 -19.09 17.08
CA THR A 288 7.80 -18.54 16.80
C THR A 288 6.65 -19.45 17.22
N ASP A 289 6.90 -20.58 17.87
CA ASP A 289 5.89 -21.49 18.46
C ASP A 289 5.08 -20.87 19.64
N GLY A 290 4.93 -19.57 19.66
CA GLY A 290 3.91 -18.88 20.49
C GLY A 290 4.11 -18.97 21.98
N LYS A 291 5.22 -19.51 22.48
CA LYS A 291 5.59 -19.45 23.90
C LYS A 291 6.59 -18.34 24.12
N LEU A 292 6.06 -17.17 24.50
CA LEU A 292 6.88 -16.16 25.17
C LEU A 292 7.37 -16.79 26.49
N VAL A 293 8.54 -17.39 26.47
CA VAL A 293 9.20 -17.80 27.72
C VAL A 293 9.85 -16.53 28.27
N LEU A 294 9.12 -15.86 29.15
CA LEU A 294 9.73 -14.84 30.00
C LEU A 294 10.71 -15.57 30.92
N ASP A 295 11.94 -15.15 30.95
CA ASP A 295 12.97 -15.70 31.83
C ASP A 295 12.62 -15.52 33.33
N HIS A 296 11.63 -14.70 33.62
CA HIS A 296 10.98 -14.54 34.94
C HIS A 296 9.51 -14.07 34.76
N PRO A 297 8.60 -14.46 35.65
CA PRO A 297 7.24 -13.96 35.64
C PRO A 297 7.24 -12.44 35.90
N LEU A 298 6.49 -11.68 35.09
CA LEU A 298 6.29 -10.26 35.33
C LEU A 298 5.76 -10.04 36.74
N THR A 299 6.46 -9.25 37.54
CA THR A 299 6.04 -8.86 38.88
C THR A 299 5.15 -7.59 38.81
N ALA A 300 4.39 -7.30 39.86
CA ALA A 300 3.64 -6.07 39.96
C ALA A 300 4.52 -4.80 39.85
N ALA A 301 5.81 -4.92 40.23
CA ALA A 301 6.80 -3.86 40.06
C ALA A 301 7.19 -3.64 38.61
N ASP A 302 7.24 -4.72 37.79
CA ASP A 302 7.52 -4.62 36.34
C ASP A 302 6.37 -3.98 35.57
N LEU A 303 5.13 -4.16 36.03
CA LEU A 303 3.94 -3.58 35.43
C LEU A 303 3.71 -2.10 35.82
N GLY A 304 4.50 -1.58 36.77
CA GLY A 304 4.31 -0.25 37.34
C GLY A 304 2.94 -0.17 38.05
N GLU A 305 2.88 0.46 39.22
CA GLU A 305 1.58 0.81 39.80
C GLU A 305 0.86 1.72 38.80
N GLY A 306 -0.14 1.15 38.11
CA GLY A 306 -1.01 1.93 37.24
C GLY A 306 -1.64 3.04 38.07
N LYS A 307 -1.08 4.24 38.02
CA LYS A 307 -1.80 5.43 38.45
C LYS A 307 -3.04 5.48 37.57
N LYS A 308 -4.20 5.32 38.19
CA LYS A 308 -5.50 5.56 37.55
C LYS A 308 -5.40 6.88 36.78
N LEU A 309 -5.53 6.78 35.46
CA LEU A 309 -5.83 7.90 34.58
C LEU A 309 -7.21 8.41 34.94
#